data_c20e725e2e6ae75181e7c8c8bea81d48
#
_entry.id   c20e725e2e6ae75181e7c8c8bea81d48
#
_cell.length_a   1.000
_cell.length_b   1.000
_cell.length_c   1.000
_cell.angle_alpha   90.00
_cell.angle_beta   90.00
_cell.angle_gamma   90.00
#
_symmetry.space_group_name_H-M   'P 1'
#
loop_
_entity.id
_entity.type
_entity.pdbx_description
1 polymer ?
#
loop_
_entity_poly.entity_id
_entity_poly.type
_entity_poly.pdbx_seq_one_letter_code
_entity_poly.pdbx_strand_id
1 'polypeptide(L)'
;MNTDNNETLNWSSWLNFDKETLLEIPETEGIYKMHASMKILFIGSSFNLRKSLLESLSNSCLNKATRFSYAVTQSSDKIKVNLLHEYSSKHNGKLPICMES
;
A
#
# COMPACT_ATOMS: atom_id res chain seq x y z
N MET A 1 26.97 0.62 8.08
CA MET A 1 26.42 0.57 8.04
C MET A 1 25.65 0.58 7.59
N ASN A 2 25.15 0.42 7.40
CA ASN A 2 24.42 0.42 7.04
C ASN A 2 23.51 0.65 6.84
N THR A 3 23.34 0.80 7.02
CA THR A 3 22.44 1.22 6.93
C THR A 3 21.54 1.58 6.00
N ASP A 4 21.59 1.87 5.12
CA ASP A 4 20.96 2.08 4.03
C ASP A 4 19.84 1.26 3.82
N ASN A 5 19.85 0.15 4.11
CA ASN A 5 18.77 -0.70 4.02
C ASN A 5 17.78 -0.42 5.02
N ASN A 6 18.09 0.45 5.90
CA ASN A 6 17.22 0.78 6.99
C ASN A 6 16.56 2.09 6.75
N GLU A 7 16.20 2.33 5.52
CA GLU A 7 15.39 3.48 5.23
C GLU A 7 14.18 3.44 6.16
N THR A 8 14.03 4.43 7.00
CA THR A 8 12.89 4.52 7.90
C THR A 8 11.71 5.05 7.13
N LEU A 9 10.68 4.24 7.00
CA LEU A 9 9.47 4.67 6.34
C LEU A 9 8.56 5.38 7.34
N ASN A 10 8.06 6.52 6.93
CA ASN A 10 7.09 7.25 7.73
C ASN A 10 5.70 6.92 7.24
N TRP A 11 5.17 5.80 7.72
CA TRP A 11 3.82 5.39 7.36
C TRP A 11 2.80 6.35 7.94
N SER A 12 1.80 6.70 7.15
CA SER A 12 0.69 7.49 7.65
C SER A 12 -0.11 6.63 8.62
N SER A 13 -0.97 7.27 9.41
CA SER A 13 -1.98 6.55 10.16
C SER A 13 -2.93 5.90 9.15
N TRP A 14 -3.81 5.02 9.60
CA TRP A 14 -4.85 4.47 8.74
C TRP A 14 -5.85 5.58 8.43
N LEU A 15 -5.99 5.89 7.14
CA LEU A 15 -6.85 6.97 6.66
C LEU A 15 -8.09 6.38 6.00
N ASN A 16 -9.16 7.16 5.96
CA ASN A 16 -10.39 6.74 5.28
C ASN A 16 -10.13 6.63 3.79
N PHE A 17 -10.58 5.53 3.20
CA PHE A 17 -10.44 5.32 1.77
C PHE A 17 -11.64 5.94 1.04
N ASP A 18 -11.57 7.24 0.81
CA ASP A 18 -12.60 7.97 0.09
C ASP A 18 -11.95 9.06 -0.76
N LYS A 19 -12.71 9.58 -1.72
CA LYS A 19 -12.18 10.50 -2.71
C LYS A 19 -11.62 11.77 -2.09
N GLU A 20 -12.29 12.31 -1.08
CA GLU A 20 -11.83 13.54 -0.45
C GLU A 20 -10.45 13.37 0.17
N THR A 21 -10.26 12.28 0.90
CA THR A 21 -8.97 11.98 1.53
C THR A 21 -7.90 11.76 0.47
N LEU A 22 -8.25 11.02 -0.59
CA LEU A 22 -7.27 10.69 -1.63
C LEU A 22 -6.79 11.92 -2.39
N LEU A 23 -7.61 12.95 -2.51
CA LEU A 23 -7.21 14.18 -3.19
C LEU A 23 -6.12 14.93 -2.44
N GLU A 24 -5.88 14.60 -1.17
CA GLU A 24 -4.83 15.23 -0.38
C GLU A 24 -3.54 14.43 -0.35
N ILE A 25 -3.52 13.26 -0.98
CA ILE A 25 -2.33 12.41 -0.99
C ILE A 25 -1.31 12.99 -1.98
N PRO A 26 -0.01 12.98 -1.65
CA PRO A 26 0.98 13.58 -2.53
C PRO A 26 1.11 12.82 -3.86
N GLU A 27 1.40 13.57 -4.92
CA GLU A 27 1.61 13.01 -6.25
C GLU A 27 3.08 12.64 -6.40
N THR A 28 3.51 11.66 -5.63
CA THR A 28 4.90 11.25 -5.61
C THR A 28 4.98 9.73 -5.46
N GLU A 29 6.18 9.20 -5.68
CA GLU A 29 6.41 7.77 -5.55
C GLU A 29 6.25 7.34 -4.10
N GLY A 30 5.71 6.15 -3.90
CA GLY A 30 5.58 5.58 -2.58
C GLY A 30 4.99 4.20 -2.57
N ILE A 31 4.72 3.75 -1.38
CA ILE A 31 4.17 2.42 -1.10
C ILE A 31 2.88 2.62 -0.31
N TYR A 32 1.90 1.75 -0.51
CA TYR A 32 0.65 1.87 0.21
C TYR A 32 0.07 0.50 0.53
N LYS A 33 -0.75 0.45 1.56
CA LYS A 33 -1.48 -0.75 1.97
C LYS A 33 -2.95 -0.40 2.04
N MET A 34 -3.80 -1.30 1.58
CA MET A 34 -5.25 -1.14 1.62
C MET A 34 -5.84 -2.22 2.49
N HIS A 35 -6.86 -1.88 3.24
CA HIS A 35 -7.27 -2.65 4.39
C HIS A 35 -8.79 -2.61 4.54
N ALA A 36 -9.38 -3.72 4.92
CA ALA A 36 -10.79 -3.80 5.27
C ALA A 36 -10.99 -4.89 6.31
N SER A 37 -11.80 -4.60 7.33
CA SER A 37 -12.16 -5.59 8.35
C SER A 37 -10.92 -6.28 8.95
N MET A 38 -9.89 -5.49 9.23
CA MET A 38 -8.64 -5.95 9.86
C MET A 38 -7.82 -6.89 8.98
N LYS A 39 -8.10 -6.89 7.68
CA LYS A 39 -7.33 -7.68 6.72
C LYS A 39 -6.71 -6.77 5.68
N ILE A 40 -5.46 -7.06 5.33
CA ILE A 40 -4.79 -6.35 4.25
C ILE A 40 -5.31 -6.92 2.94
N LEU A 41 -5.88 -6.06 2.10
CA LEU A 41 -6.38 -6.47 0.79
C LEU A 41 -5.30 -6.35 -0.29
N PHE A 42 -4.37 -5.41 -0.12
CA PHE A 42 -3.44 -5.07 -1.19
C PHE A 42 -2.26 -4.31 -0.63
N ILE A 43 -1.08 -4.59 -1.18
CA ILE A 43 0.14 -3.83 -0.93
C ILE A 43 0.64 -3.40 -2.30
N GLY A 44 0.75 -2.10 -2.53
CA GLY A 44 1.10 -1.59 -3.84
C GLY A 44 2.21 -0.56 -3.81
N SER A 45 2.96 -0.50 -4.90
CA SER A 45 3.94 0.55 -5.12
C SER A 45 3.44 1.41 -6.27
N SER A 46 3.85 2.67 -6.30
CA SER A 46 3.39 3.58 -7.33
C SER A 46 4.39 4.72 -7.51
N PHE A 47 4.50 5.21 -8.74
CA PHE A 47 5.26 6.42 -9.00
C PHE A 47 4.42 7.67 -8.73
N ASN A 48 3.11 7.50 -8.55
CA ASN A 48 2.20 8.60 -8.22
C ASN A 48 1.11 8.04 -7.31
N LEU A 49 1.32 8.19 -6.00
CA LEU A 49 0.42 7.64 -5.00
C LEU A 49 -1.02 8.09 -5.19
N ARG A 50 -1.24 9.39 -5.39
CA ARG A 50 -2.60 9.91 -5.53
C ARG A 50 -3.32 9.25 -6.70
N LYS A 51 -2.64 9.17 -7.84
CA LYS A 51 -3.24 8.61 -9.04
C LYS A 51 -3.62 7.15 -8.85
N SER A 52 -2.69 6.36 -8.31
CA SER A 52 -2.94 4.93 -8.11
C SER A 52 -4.07 4.68 -7.13
N LEU A 53 -4.11 5.44 -6.05
CA LEU A 53 -5.17 5.28 -5.06
C LEU A 53 -6.53 5.71 -5.61
N LEU A 54 -6.56 6.79 -6.41
CA LEU A 54 -7.82 7.21 -7.03
C LEU A 54 -8.32 6.17 -8.02
N GLU A 55 -7.42 5.56 -8.78
CA GLU A 55 -7.79 4.49 -9.71
C GLU A 55 -8.36 3.28 -8.97
N SER A 56 -7.88 3.05 -7.75
CA SER A 56 -8.35 1.93 -6.94
C SER A 56 -9.83 2.04 -6.57
N LEU A 57 -10.39 3.24 -6.57
CA LEU A 57 -11.80 3.42 -6.28
C LEU A 57 -12.69 2.71 -7.30
N SER A 58 -12.19 2.55 -8.52
CA SER A 58 -12.94 1.89 -9.60
C SER A 58 -12.59 0.41 -9.76
N ASN A 59 -11.67 -0.10 -8.96
CA ASN A 59 -11.27 -1.50 -9.04
C ASN A 59 -12.25 -2.35 -8.24
N SER A 60 -12.73 -3.44 -8.83
CA SER A 60 -13.79 -4.25 -8.21
C SER A 60 -13.37 -4.92 -6.91
N CYS A 61 -12.09 -5.17 -6.70
CA CYS A 61 -11.60 -5.75 -5.46
C CYS A 61 -11.18 -4.65 -4.48
N LEU A 62 -10.42 -3.68 -4.95
CA LEU A 62 -9.84 -2.64 -4.10
C LEU A 62 -10.89 -1.67 -3.58
N ASN A 63 -12.01 -1.50 -4.28
CA ASN A 63 -13.05 -0.59 -3.81
C ASN A 63 -13.71 -1.07 -2.53
N LYS A 64 -13.41 -2.30 -2.10
CA LYS A 64 -13.92 -2.81 -0.81
C LYS A 64 -13.08 -2.35 0.36
N ALA A 65 -11.94 -1.71 0.12
CA ALA A 65 -11.11 -1.20 1.20
C ALA A 65 -11.84 -0.09 1.94
N THR A 66 -11.65 -0.03 3.26
CA THR A 66 -12.24 1.02 4.08
C THR A 66 -11.19 1.97 4.61
N ARG A 67 -9.94 1.52 4.67
CA ARG A 67 -8.82 2.30 5.17
C ARG A 67 -7.60 2.05 4.31
N PHE A 68 -6.68 2.99 4.33
CA PHE A 68 -5.38 2.79 3.69
C PHE A 68 -4.31 3.52 4.48
N SER A 69 -3.05 3.13 4.25
CA SER A 69 -1.90 3.81 4.80
C SER A 69 -0.86 3.90 3.71
N TYR A 70 -0.07 4.95 3.71
CA TYR A 70 0.96 5.14 2.69
C TYR A 70 2.24 5.68 3.30
N ALA A 71 3.33 5.53 2.56
CA ALA A 71 4.62 6.11 2.91
C ALA A 71 5.31 6.56 1.63
N VAL A 72 5.90 7.74 1.66
CA VAL A 72 6.65 8.25 0.52
C VAL A 72 8.03 7.60 0.53
N THR A 73 8.47 7.09 -0.61
CA THR A 73 9.79 6.48 -0.73
C THR A 73 10.14 6.39 -2.20
N GLN A 74 11.45 6.44 -2.51
CA GLN A 74 11.93 6.25 -3.87
C GLN A 74 12.30 4.80 -4.14
N SER A 75 12.13 3.93 -3.15
CA SER A 75 12.42 2.50 -3.28
C SER A 75 11.16 1.67 -3.21
N SER A 76 10.06 2.18 -3.78
CA SER A 76 8.74 1.59 -3.60
C SER A 76 8.67 0.13 -4.07
N ASP A 77 9.26 -0.21 -5.22
CA ASP A 77 9.20 -1.58 -5.71
C ASP A 77 9.95 -2.54 -4.80
N LYS A 78 11.11 -2.14 -4.33
CA LYS A 78 11.91 -2.98 -3.44
C LYS A 78 11.18 -3.21 -2.11
N ILE A 79 10.59 -2.16 -1.57
CA ILE A 79 9.86 -2.26 -0.31
C ILE A 79 8.62 -3.12 -0.49
N LYS A 80 7.93 -2.98 -1.63
CA LYS A 80 6.78 -3.81 -1.93
C LYS A 80 7.13 -5.29 -1.90
N VAL A 81 8.24 -5.67 -2.55
CA VAL A 81 8.68 -7.06 -2.56
C VAL A 81 8.93 -7.56 -1.14
N ASN A 82 9.60 -6.76 -0.32
CA ASN A 82 9.89 -7.14 1.05
C ASN A 82 8.60 -7.30 1.87
N LEU A 83 7.67 -6.38 1.71
CA LEU A 83 6.41 -6.45 2.45
C LEU A 83 5.57 -7.65 2.03
N LEU A 84 5.56 -7.96 0.73
CA LEU A 84 4.83 -9.14 0.25
C LEU A 84 5.47 -10.42 0.75
N HIS A 85 6.79 -10.46 0.84
CA HIS A 85 7.49 -11.60 1.37
C HIS A 85 7.13 -11.81 2.85
N GLU A 86 7.13 -10.74 3.63
CA GLU A 86 6.74 -10.83 5.04
C GLU A 86 5.29 -11.28 5.20
N TYR A 87 4.41 -10.71 4.39
CA TYR A 87 3.00 -11.08 4.43
C TYR A 87 2.83 -12.57 4.14
N SER A 88 3.46 -13.03 3.07
CA SER A 88 3.38 -14.41 2.64
C SER A 88 3.92 -15.37 3.71
N SER A 89 5.01 -15.00 4.37
CA SER A 89 5.58 -15.82 5.45
C SER A 89 4.60 -16.00 6.61
N LYS A 90 3.78 -15.01 6.88
CA LYS A 90 2.83 -15.05 7.98
C LYS A 90 1.47 -15.63 7.59
N HIS A 91 1.26 -15.87 6.30
CA HIS A 91 -0.03 -16.30 5.77
C HIS A 91 0.08 -17.56 4.92
N ASN A 92 1.00 -18.43 5.27
CA ASN A 92 1.15 -19.74 4.61
C ASN A 92 1.39 -19.64 3.11
N GLY A 93 2.21 -18.67 2.70
CA GLY A 93 2.57 -18.49 1.29
C GLY A 93 1.54 -17.75 0.47
N LYS A 94 0.50 -17.22 1.10
CA LYS A 94 -0.55 -16.51 0.36
C LYS A 94 -0.25 -15.03 0.25
N LEU A 95 -0.75 -14.42 -0.80
CA LEU A 95 -0.69 -12.98 -1.00
C LEU A 95 -1.98 -12.32 -0.50
N PRO A 96 -1.98 -10.99 -0.31
CA PRO A 96 -3.23 -10.29 0.03
C PRO A 96 -4.32 -10.60 -0.98
N ILE A 97 -5.58 -10.59 -0.54
CA ILE A 97 -6.70 -11.08 -1.33
C ILE A 97 -6.81 -10.47 -2.72
N CYS A 98 -6.61 -9.17 -2.83
CA CYS A 98 -6.75 -8.50 -4.13
C CYS A 98 -5.53 -8.69 -5.03
N MET A 99 -4.51 -9.40 -4.57
CA MET A 99 -3.32 -9.69 -5.36
C MET A 99 -3.27 -11.14 -5.82
N GLU A 100 -4.17 -11.97 -5.33
CA GLU A 100 -4.25 -13.35 -5.79
C GLU A 100 -5.09 -13.38 -7.06
N SER A 101 -4.61 -14.09 -8.06
CA SER A 101 -5.36 -14.17 -9.32
C SER A 101 -6.05 -15.49 -9.45
#